data_df03db57fd898126449a7efac0bfdc2f
#
_entry.id   df03db57fd898126449a7efac0bfdc2f
#
_cell.length_a   1.000
_cell.length_b   1.000
_cell.length_c   1.000
_cell.angle_alpha   90.00
_cell.angle_beta   90.00
_cell.angle_gamma   90.00
#
_symmetry.space_group_name_H-M   'P 1'
#
loop_
_entity.id
_entity.type
_entity.pdbx_description
1 polymer ?
#
loop_
_entity_poly.entity_id
_entity_poly.type
_entity_poly.pdbx_seq_one_letter_code
_entity_poly.pdbx_strand_id
1 'polypeptide(L)'
;MAPSGKRSYRKKWRSRLVVLSRVLLASKFAVASEHPLASVAGHEAMVEGGNAVDAVTATSFALSVLQPALGGIGGDFFALIYEAKTGKVHCINSSGWAPSRLTPKFLEERGHRSVPSFGPFSVVVPGLVKGVHAFQKRFGRLEFPSLLSRAIEYAKDGFASSQGLSNAVRVNLSSLSEEARRAMSASDGPPNPGELIRQKSLAKALQDIADAGPRAFYNGWIAESICEELSGRGVPIATRDFADFEPEWVDPLEIDYKGATVHEVPPHSMGATTLLILRYLHQIDLKRLRPNSRERIELTLKAAQAAYRKRDRMLGDPRFAKINLDEFLEVEGETRPLIEREQRVLGDADTTYFAVADEEGNLVSAIQSLFHHFGSRVFVKDCGVFLNNRGSAFRLTGPNGLAPRKRPLHTLSALLLGKGDEPTIALGSSGGELRPQQHALFTTNIVDYSMGLEAAVDFPRFLWEGGNTLDIERGYTGLRNLPFDVHQIPYPGKTGVAQGVQRLKGSVKAVCDVRGDGLPVGR
;
A
#
# COMPACT_ATOMS: atom_id res chain seq x y z
N MET A 1 14.46 9.09 53.46
CA MET A 1 13.11 9.25 52.92
C MET A 1 13.21 9.42 51.42
N ALA A 2 12.87 8.42 50.67
CA ALA A 2 12.88 8.46 49.20
C ALA A 2 11.48 8.75 48.68
N PRO A 3 11.30 9.57 47.63
CA PRO A 3 9.96 9.87 47.12
C PRO A 3 9.49 8.75 46.16
N SER A 4 8.43 8.10 46.59
CA SER A 4 7.61 7.16 45.80
C SER A 4 6.75 7.94 44.80
N GLY A 5 7.20 8.07 43.56
CA GLY A 5 6.43 8.80 42.53
C GLY A 5 6.32 8.14 41.15
N LYS A 6 6.88 6.95 40.94
CA LYS A 6 7.05 6.37 39.58
C LYS A 6 6.02 5.33 39.13
N ARG A 7 4.97 5.01 39.90
CA ARG A 7 4.04 3.90 39.57
C ARG A 7 2.70 4.28 38.95
N SER A 8 2.31 5.55 38.81
CA SER A 8 0.91 5.88 38.50
C SER A 8 0.60 6.18 37.03
N TYR A 9 1.58 6.49 36.19
CA TYR A 9 1.30 6.91 34.80
C TYR A 9 1.00 5.77 33.83
N ARG A 10 1.60 4.59 34.02
CA ARG A 10 1.37 3.42 33.13
C ARG A 10 -0.05 2.84 33.21
N LYS A 11 -0.74 2.97 34.35
CA LYS A 11 -2.10 2.42 34.54
C LYS A 11 -3.22 3.32 33.99
N LYS A 12 -3.04 4.64 33.92
CA LYS A 12 -4.10 5.58 33.54
C LYS A 12 -4.38 5.65 32.03
N TRP A 13 -3.42 5.29 31.19
CA TRP A 13 -3.60 5.35 29.72
C TRP A 13 -4.29 4.10 29.16
N ARG A 14 -4.07 2.92 29.75
CA ARG A 14 -4.73 1.68 29.32
C ARG A 14 -6.26 1.68 29.48
N SER A 15 -6.80 2.56 30.31
CA SER A 15 -8.23 2.56 30.66
C SER A 15 -9.11 3.55 29.87
N ARG A 16 -8.56 4.25 28.85
CA ARG A 16 -9.28 5.29 28.08
C ARG A 16 -9.19 5.18 26.56
N LEU A 17 -8.39 4.27 26.01
CA LEU A 17 -8.43 3.97 24.58
C LEU A 17 -9.58 2.98 24.33
N VAL A 18 -10.70 3.49 23.86
CA VAL A 18 -11.73 2.64 23.25
C VAL A 18 -11.14 2.14 21.96
N VAL A 19 -10.89 0.84 21.85
CA VAL A 19 -10.50 0.18 20.59
C VAL A 19 -11.75 0.14 19.72
N LEU A 20 -11.72 0.82 18.59
CA LEU A 20 -12.80 0.87 17.62
C LEU A 20 -12.56 -0.09 16.45
N SER A 21 -11.30 -0.47 16.20
CA SER A 21 -10.92 -1.41 15.14
C SER A 21 -11.64 -2.74 15.28
N ARG A 22 -11.95 -3.31 14.14
CA ARG A 22 -12.54 -4.63 14.03
C ARG A 22 -11.45 -5.65 14.30
N VAL A 23 -11.57 -6.38 15.40
CA VAL A 23 -10.59 -7.35 15.90
C VAL A 23 -11.14 -8.75 15.85
N LEU A 24 -10.35 -9.67 15.29
CA LEU A 24 -10.62 -11.11 15.32
C LEU A 24 -9.49 -11.82 16.08
N LEU A 25 -9.84 -12.78 16.91
CA LEU A 25 -8.92 -13.80 17.45
C LEU A 25 -9.30 -15.14 16.84
N ALA A 26 -8.38 -15.78 16.17
CA ALA A 26 -8.56 -17.04 15.45
C ALA A 26 -7.58 -18.09 15.98
N SER A 27 -7.96 -19.37 15.93
CA SER A 27 -7.11 -20.47 16.43
C SER A 27 -6.09 -20.96 15.40
N LYS A 28 -6.36 -20.79 14.11
CA LYS A 28 -5.53 -21.37 13.03
C LYS A 28 -4.95 -20.33 12.09
N PHE A 29 -5.81 -19.53 11.46
CA PHE A 29 -5.40 -18.56 10.45
C PHE A 29 -6.33 -17.34 10.44
N ALA A 30 -5.83 -16.23 9.89
CA ALA A 30 -6.63 -15.04 9.69
C ALA A 30 -6.19 -14.26 8.46
N VAL A 31 -7.19 -13.63 7.81
CA VAL A 31 -7.05 -12.70 6.69
C VAL A 31 -7.61 -11.35 7.10
N ALA A 32 -6.84 -10.29 6.94
CA ALA A 32 -7.27 -8.90 7.14
C ALA A 32 -7.08 -8.12 5.84
N SER A 33 -8.16 -7.63 5.26
CA SER A 33 -8.13 -6.82 4.03
C SER A 33 -9.09 -5.65 4.11
N GLU A 34 -8.99 -4.74 3.17
CA GLU A 34 -9.78 -3.51 3.13
C GLU A 34 -11.23 -3.71 2.64
N HIS A 35 -11.61 -4.95 2.27
CA HIS A 35 -12.98 -5.29 1.88
C HIS A 35 -13.42 -6.63 2.46
N PRO A 36 -14.63 -6.73 3.09
CA PRO A 36 -15.10 -7.96 3.72
C PRO A 36 -15.10 -9.18 2.80
N LEU A 37 -15.64 -9.03 1.59
CA LEU A 37 -15.72 -10.13 0.61
C LEU A 37 -14.34 -10.57 0.10
N ALA A 38 -13.35 -9.69 0.09
CA ALA A 38 -11.98 -10.07 -0.26
C ALA A 38 -11.32 -10.87 0.87
N SER A 39 -11.58 -10.51 2.14
CA SER A 39 -11.15 -11.33 3.28
C SER A 39 -11.82 -12.71 3.25
N VAL A 40 -13.10 -12.79 2.83
CA VAL A 40 -13.82 -14.06 2.65
C VAL A 40 -13.17 -14.90 1.55
N ALA A 41 -12.84 -14.34 0.39
CA ALA A 41 -12.17 -15.08 -0.69
C ALA A 41 -10.83 -15.69 -0.23
N GLY A 42 -10.03 -14.93 0.53
CA GLY A 42 -8.79 -15.45 1.12
C GLY A 42 -9.04 -16.52 2.18
N HIS A 43 -10.08 -16.36 3.01
CA HIS A 43 -10.48 -17.35 4.01
C HIS A 43 -10.91 -18.68 3.36
N GLU A 44 -11.69 -18.63 2.29
CA GLU A 44 -12.13 -19.83 1.55
C GLU A 44 -10.93 -20.59 0.97
N ALA A 45 -9.97 -19.91 0.37
CA ALA A 45 -8.73 -20.54 -0.10
C ALA A 45 -8.01 -21.30 1.04
N MET A 46 -8.00 -20.74 2.26
CA MET A 46 -7.43 -21.42 3.43
C MET A 46 -8.25 -22.64 3.88
N VAL A 47 -9.58 -22.56 3.80
CA VAL A 47 -10.48 -23.68 4.14
C VAL A 47 -10.35 -24.82 3.11
N GLU A 48 -10.08 -24.51 1.87
CA GLU A 48 -9.83 -25.48 0.78
C GLU A 48 -8.44 -26.13 0.86
N GLY A 49 -7.64 -25.84 1.89
CA GLY A 49 -6.33 -26.45 2.12
C GLY A 49 -5.14 -25.61 1.62
N GLY A 50 -5.39 -24.40 1.17
CA GLY A 50 -4.37 -23.42 0.82
C GLY A 50 -3.57 -22.92 2.02
N ASN A 51 -2.53 -22.16 1.76
CA ASN A 51 -1.71 -21.48 2.77
C ASN A 51 -1.88 -19.95 2.70
N ALA A 52 -1.09 -19.20 3.47
CA ALA A 52 -1.16 -17.75 3.49
C ALA A 52 -0.98 -17.10 2.11
N VAL A 53 -0.21 -17.72 1.21
CA VAL A 53 0.05 -17.19 -0.14
C VAL A 53 -1.15 -17.41 -1.08
N ASP A 54 -1.81 -18.55 -0.96
CA ASP A 54 -3.06 -18.82 -1.70
C ASP A 54 -4.16 -17.84 -1.25
N ALA A 55 -4.26 -17.60 0.06
CA ALA A 55 -5.19 -16.62 0.60
C ALA A 55 -4.89 -15.18 0.09
N VAL A 56 -3.60 -14.79 0.05
CA VAL A 56 -3.17 -13.50 -0.53
C VAL A 56 -3.55 -13.41 -2.00
N THR A 57 -3.38 -14.47 -2.76
CA THR A 57 -3.72 -14.51 -4.19
C THR A 57 -5.22 -14.31 -4.40
N ALA A 58 -6.06 -15.07 -3.71
CA ALA A 58 -7.52 -14.94 -3.80
C ALA A 58 -8.00 -13.54 -3.34
N THR A 59 -7.44 -13.03 -2.24
CA THR A 59 -7.74 -11.68 -1.72
C THR A 59 -7.36 -10.60 -2.73
N SER A 60 -6.18 -10.70 -3.37
CA SER A 60 -5.67 -9.73 -4.34
C SER A 60 -6.59 -9.61 -5.57
N PHE A 61 -6.98 -10.74 -6.17
CA PHE A 61 -7.89 -10.73 -7.31
C PHE A 61 -9.30 -10.28 -6.92
N ALA A 62 -9.80 -10.67 -5.75
CA ALA A 62 -11.08 -10.18 -5.24
C ALA A 62 -11.06 -8.65 -5.01
N LEU A 63 -10.00 -8.10 -4.40
CA LEU A 63 -9.82 -6.65 -4.24
C LEU A 63 -9.77 -5.92 -5.59
N SER A 64 -9.20 -6.55 -6.62
CA SER A 64 -9.14 -5.96 -7.97
C SER A 64 -10.53 -5.77 -8.60
N VAL A 65 -11.54 -6.49 -8.15
CA VAL A 65 -12.95 -6.36 -8.55
C VAL A 65 -13.71 -5.45 -7.61
N LEU A 66 -13.57 -5.66 -6.30
CA LEU A 66 -14.39 -5.02 -5.26
C LEU A 66 -13.98 -3.58 -4.98
N GLN A 67 -12.71 -3.23 -5.23
CA GLN A 67 -12.14 -1.90 -4.99
C GLN A 67 -11.43 -1.34 -6.23
N PRO A 68 -12.11 -1.21 -7.37
CA PRO A 68 -11.50 -0.78 -8.64
C PRO A 68 -10.96 0.64 -8.62
N ALA A 69 -11.30 1.43 -7.61
CA ALA A 69 -10.75 2.77 -7.40
C ALA A 69 -9.35 2.73 -6.79
N LEU A 70 -9.01 1.70 -6.00
CA LEU A 70 -7.79 1.64 -5.20
C LEU A 70 -6.75 0.71 -5.82
N GLY A 71 -7.20 -0.46 -6.26
CA GLY A 71 -6.37 -1.52 -6.82
C GLY A 71 -7.05 -2.18 -8.01
N GLY A 72 -6.32 -2.94 -8.79
CA GLY A 72 -6.87 -3.64 -9.96
C GLY A 72 -5.77 -4.30 -10.76
N ILE A 73 -6.15 -5.19 -11.69
CA ILE A 73 -5.17 -5.90 -12.54
C ILE A 73 -4.35 -4.97 -13.46
N GLY A 74 -4.75 -3.71 -13.59
CA GLY A 74 -3.97 -2.65 -14.27
C GLY A 74 -2.97 -1.90 -13.36
N GLY A 75 -2.73 -2.41 -12.14
CA GLY A 75 -1.85 -1.83 -11.14
C GLY A 75 -0.59 -2.64 -10.85
N ASP A 76 -0.02 -2.39 -9.67
CA ASP A 76 1.22 -2.97 -9.17
C ASP A 76 1.00 -3.78 -7.90
N PHE A 77 1.97 -4.67 -7.59
CA PHE A 77 1.93 -5.55 -6.43
C PHE A 77 3.30 -5.66 -5.76
N PHE A 78 3.32 -5.63 -4.41
CA PHE A 78 4.47 -5.96 -3.58
C PHE A 78 4.04 -6.84 -2.42
N ALA A 79 4.90 -7.75 -2.00
CA ALA A 79 4.69 -8.52 -0.78
C ALA A 79 5.99 -8.88 -0.08
N LEU A 80 5.91 -8.93 1.25
CA LEU A 80 6.86 -9.61 2.11
C LEU A 80 6.20 -10.88 2.65
N ILE A 81 6.94 -11.97 2.67
CA ILE A 81 6.53 -13.21 3.32
C ILE A 81 7.63 -13.67 4.29
N TYR A 82 7.24 -13.92 5.53
CA TYR A 82 8.02 -14.76 6.43
C TYR A 82 7.60 -16.21 6.20
N GLU A 83 8.52 -17.01 5.69
CA GLU A 83 8.35 -18.44 5.48
C GLU A 83 8.79 -19.20 6.74
N ALA A 84 7.82 -19.66 7.53
CA ALA A 84 8.08 -20.28 8.83
C ALA A 84 8.97 -21.53 8.74
N LYS A 85 8.82 -22.31 7.66
CA LYS A 85 9.60 -23.53 7.41
C LYS A 85 11.12 -23.26 7.32
N THR A 86 11.50 -22.14 6.73
CA THR A 86 12.92 -21.78 6.51
C THR A 86 13.41 -20.70 7.47
N GLY A 87 12.51 -20.02 8.19
CA GLY A 87 12.81 -18.86 9.02
C GLY A 87 13.24 -17.63 8.22
N LYS A 88 12.98 -17.57 6.92
CA LYS A 88 13.43 -16.48 6.05
C LYS A 88 12.30 -15.54 5.66
N VAL A 89 12.66 -14.26 5.49
CA VAL A 89 11.81 -13.27 4.88
C VAL A 89 12.18 -13.13 3.40
N HIS A 90 11.16 -13.19 2.53
CA HIS A 90 11.31 -12.99 1.09
C HIS A 90 10.49 -11.78 0.67
N CYS A 91 10.95 -11.09 -0.38
CA CYS A 91 10.27 -9.92 -0.94
C CYS A 91 10.10 -10.05 -2.45
N ILE A 92 8.88 -9.81 -2.93
CA ILE A 92 8.59 -9.65 -4.35
C ILE A 92 8.28 -8.19 -4.67
N ASN A 93 8.94 -7.68 -5.71
CA ASN A 93 8.70 -6.39 -6.33
C ASN A 93 8.09 -6.61 -7.72
N SER A 94 6.81 -6.33 -7.87
CA SER A 94 6.12 -6.36 -9.14
C SER A 94 5.51 -5.00 -9.47
N SER A 95 6.35 -3.98 -9.43
CA SER A 95 6.02 -2.66 -9.96
C SER A 95 6.29 -2.59 -11.46
N GLY A 96 5.43 -1.90 -12.16
CA GLY A 96 5.56 -1.68 -13.59
C GLY A 96 6.71 -0.75 -13.98
N TRP A 97 7.03 -0.72 -15.26
CA TRP A 97 8.04 0.16 -15.85
C TRP A 97 7.48 1.05 -16.96
N ALA A 98 8.19 2.14 -17.22
CA ALA A 98 7.84 3.05 -18.31
C ALA A 98 7.93 2.34 -19.67
N PRO A 99 7.03 2.64 -20.64
CA PRO A 99 7.16 2.15 -22.01
C PRO A 99 8.53 2.38 -22.60
N SER A 100 9.02 1.46 -23.41
CA SER A 100 10.38 1.46 -23.96
C SER A 100 10.72 2.66 -24.86
N ARG A 101 9.70 3.39 -25.33
CA ARG A 101 9.87 4.58 -26.17
C ARG A 101 9.46 5.88 -25.47
N LEU A 102 9.02 5.81 -24.20
CA LEU A 102 8.64 7.01 -23.43
C LEU A 102 9.90 7.62 -22.80
N THR A 103 10.26 8.81 -23.28
CA THR A 103 11.44 9.57 -22.82
C THR A 103 11.05 10.98 -22.37
N PRO A 104 11.88 11.67 -21.57
CA PRO A 104 11.69 13.10 -21.29
C PRO A 104 11.50 13.93 -22.54
N LYS A 105 12.37 13.76 -23.56
CA LYS A 105 12.31 14.45 -24.83
C LYS A 105 10.95 14.23 -25.55
N PHE A 106 10.45 12.99 -25.54
CA PHE A 106 9.15 12.67 -26.13
C PHE A 106 8.00 13.47 -25.47
N LEU A 107 8.05 13.64 -24.15
CA LEU A 107 7.07 14.44 -23.41
C LEU A 107 7.23 15.94 -23.67
N GLU A 108 8.46 16.45 -23.70
CA GLU A 108 8.77 17.85 -23.98
C GLU A 108 8.30 18.29 -25.37
N GLU A 109 8.53 17.44 -26.41
CA GLU A 109 8.03 17.68 -27.78
C GLU A 109 6.51 17.76 -27.87
N ARG A 110 5.78 17.28 -26.86
CA ARG A 110 4.31 17.37 -26.71
C ARG A 110 3.87 18.43 -25.72
N GLY A 111 4.78 19.30 -25.30
CA GLY A 111 4.48 20.43 -24.41
C GLY A 111 4.38 20.09 -22.92
N HIS A 112 4.77 18.88 -22.52
CA HIS A 112 4.77 18.47 -21.11
C HIS A 112 6.08 18.85 -20.42
N ARG A 113 6.00 19.60 -19.32
CA ARG A 113 7.16 19.97 -18.47
C ARG A 113 7.40 18.97 -17.32
N SER A 114 6.55 17.99 -17.17
CA SER A 114 6.62 16.88 -16.20
C SER A 114 5.78 15.72 -16.73
N VAL A 115 5.94 14.53 -16.16
CA VAL A 115 4.98 13.46 -16.41
C VAL A 115 3.63 13.88 -15.83
N PRO A 116 2.53 13.86 -16.60
CA PRO A 116 1.20 14.27 -16.12
C PRO A 116 0.75 13.42 -14.92
N SER A 117 0.04 14.03 -13.99
CA SER A 117 -0.51 13.31 -12.83
C SER A 117 -1.60 12.30 -13.24
N PHE A 118 -2.35 12.61 -14.29
CA PHE A 118 -3.42 11.76 -14.83
C PHE A 118 -3.31 11.67 -16.36
N GLY A 119 -4.10 10.78 -16.93
CA GLY A 119 -4.14 10.55 -18.37
C GLY A 119 -3.11 9.53 -18.86
N PRO A 120 -3.06 9.30 -20.18
CA PRO A 120 -2.41 8.15 -20.76
C PRO A 120 -0.88 8.15 -20.59
N PHE A 121 -0.22 9.32 -20.56
CA PHE A 121 1.23 9.43 -20.37
C PHE A 121 1.72 9.11 -18.95
N SER A 122 0.80 9.00 -17.97
CA SER A 122 1.13 8.59 -16.61
C SER A 122 1.11 7.06 -16.41
N VAL A 123 0.70 6.31 -17.41
CA VAL A 123 0.60 4.84 -17.33
C VAL A 123 1.98 4.19 -17.47
N VAL A 124 2.26 3.23 -16.60
CA VAL A 124 3.36 2.28 -16.77
C VAL A 124 2.79 0.88 -17.00
N VAL A 125 3.59 -0.03 -17.54
CA VAL A 125 3.16 -1.43 -17.74
C VAL A 125 2.70 -2.02 -16.41
N PRO A 126 1.47 -2.53 -16.29
CA PRO A 126 0.97 -3.08 -15.03
C PRO A 126 1.75 -4.32 -14.57
N GLY A 127 2.04 -4.39 -13.28
CA GLY A 127 2.82 -5.51 -12.72
C GLY A 127 2.01 -6.55 -11.94
N LEU A 128 0.80 -6.23 -11.50
CA LEU A 128 0.06 -7.01 -10.51
C LEU A 128 -0.11 -8.48 -10.91
N VAL A 129 -0.65 -8.77 -12.08
CA VAL A 129 -1.04 -10.14 -12.47
C VAL A 129 0.17 -11.09 -12.46
N LYS A 130 1.29 -10.67 -13.05
CA LYS A 130 2.52 -11.48 -13.10
C LYS A 130 3.19 -11.61 -11.73
N GLY A 131 3.10 -10.55 -10.91
CA GLY A 131 3.62 -10.55 -9.55
C GLY A 131 2.88 -11.51 -8.63
N VAL A 132 1.56 -11.42 -8.59
CA VAL A 132 0.73 -12.31 -7.76
C VAL A 132 0.87 -13.77 -8.21
N HIS A 133 0.90 -14.02 -9.52
CA HIS A 133 1.12 -15.38 -10.04
C HIS A 133 2.52 -15.91 -9.67
N ALA A 134 3.58 -15.09 -9.81
CA ALA A 134 4.93 -15.52 -9.44
C ALA A 134 5.06 -15.79 -7.93
N PHE A 135 4.37 -15.00 -7.11
CA PHE A 135 4.30 -15.18 -5.67
C PHE A 135 3.60 -16.50 -5.31
N GLN A 136 2.43 -16.73 -5.90
CA GLN A 136 1.65 -17.95 -5.70
C GLN A 136 2.41 -19.19 -6.21
N LYS A 137 2.98 -19.15 -7.41
CA LYS A 137 3.74 -20.27 -7.97
C LYS A 137 4.93 -20.71 -7.11
N ARG A 138 5.56 -19.76 -6.38
CA ARG A 138 6.72 -20.08 -5.55
C ARG A 138 6.35 -20.65 -4.19
N PHE A 139 5.28 -20.18 -3.57
CA PHE A 139 4.95 -20.50 -2.18
C PHE A 139 3.52 -21.04 -1.98
N GLY A 140 2.64 -20.93 -2.96
CA GLY A 140 1.26 -21.43 -2.88
C GLY A 140 1.16 -22.95 -3.04
N ARG A 141 -0.03 -23.48 -2.81
CA ARG A 141 -0.36 -24.92 -2.83
C ARG A 141 -1.49 -25.26 -3.76
N LEU A 142 -2.48 -24.37 -3.85
CA LEU A 142 -3.66 -24.58 -4.67
C LEU A 142 -3.36 -24.25 -6.15
N GLU A 143 -4.19 -24.78 -7.01
CA GLU A 143 -4.12 -24.43 -8.43
C GLU A 143 -4.54 -22.97 -8.64
N PHE A 144 -3.76 -22.21 -9.40
CA PHE A 144 -3.99 -20.79 -9.62
C PHE A 144 -5.42 -20.44 -10.11
N PRO A 145 -6.05 -21.20 -11.04
CA PRO A 145 -7.42 -20.94 -11.48
C PRO A 145 -8.45 -20.91 -10.35
N SER A 146 -8.35 -21.82 -9.38
CA SER A 146 -9.31 -21.90 -8.28
C SER A 146 -9.29 -20.65 -7.41
N LEU A 147 -8.13 -20.01 -7.25
CA LEU A 147 -7.93 -18.79 -6.47
C LEU A 147 -8.57 -17.54 -7.09
N LEU A 148 -8.91 -17.58 -8.39
CA LEU A 148 -9.58 -16.49 -9.08
C LEU A 148 -11.11 -16.65 -9.10
N SER A 149 -11.63 -17.81 -8.69
CA SER A 149 -13.05 -18.16 -8.82
C SER A 149 -13.99 -17.12 -8.20
N ARG A 150 -13.70 -16.65 -6.97
CA ARG A 150 -14.52 -15.64 -6.30
C ARG A 150 -14.42 -14.26 -6.96
N ALA A 151 -13.26 -13.87 -7.44
CA ALA A 151 -13.10 -12.63 -8.19
C ALA A 151 -13.92 -12.65 -9.48
N ILE A 152 -13.89 -13.77 -10.20
CA ILE A 152 -14.69 -13.98 -11.42
C ILE A 152 -16.19 -13.93 -11.10
N GLU A 153 -16.64 -14.62 -10.06
CA GLU A 153 -18.03 -14.61 -9.60
C GLU A 153 -18.50 -13.18 -9.26
N TYR A 154 -17.74 -12.45 -8.43
CA TYR A 154 -18.08 -11.06 -8.07
C TYR A 154 -18.15 -10.14 -9.29
N ALA A 155 -17.22 -10.28 -10.23
CA ALA A 155 -17.24 -9.48 -11.46
C ALA A 155 -18.41 -9.83 -12.38
N LYS A 156 -18.75 -11.12 -12.52
CA LYS A 156 -19.78 -11.64 -13.44
C LYS A 156 -21.19 -11.45 -12.88
N ASP A 157 -21.41 -11.94 -11.66
CA ASP A 157 -22.74 -12.00 -11.05
C ASP A 157 -23.08 -10.72 -10.29
N GLY A 158 -22.05 -10.00 -9.88
CA GLY A 158 -22.12 -8.69 -9.23
C GLY A 158 -21.87 -8.74 -7.73
N PHE A 159 -21.50 -7.58 -7.20
CA PHE A 159 -21.29 -7.34 -5.78
C PHE A 159 -21.96 -6.03 -5.35
N ALA A 160 -22.32 -5.93 -4.08
CA ALA A 160 -22.91 -4.72 -3.52
C ALA A 160 -21.82 -3.64 -3.33
N SER A 161 -22.07 -2.43 -3.86
CA SER A 161 -21.17 -1.29 -3.68
C SER A 161 -20.98 -0.96 -2.19
N SER A 162 -19.72 -0.83 -1.76
CA SER A 162 -19.41 -0.36 -0.42
C SER A 162 -19.57 1.17 -0.30
N GLN A 163 -19.60 1.68 0.93
CA GLN A 163 -19.60 3.13 1.19
C GLN A 163 -18.33 3.79 0.61
N GLY A 164 -17.18 3.11 0.77
CA GLY A 164 -15.90 3.60 0.24
C GLY A 164 -15.91 3.72 -1.28
N LEU A 165 -16.38 2.68 -1.99
CA LEU A 165 -16.48 2.72 -3.45
C LEU A 165 -17.47 3.78 -3.94
N SER A 166 -18.67 3.88 -3.33
CA SER A 166 -19.63 4.92 -3.65
C SER A 166 -19.04 6.33 -3.53
N ASN A 167 -18.30 6.59 -2.46
CA ASN A 167 -17.63 7.87 -2.25
C ASN A 167 -16.50 8.12 -3.25
N ALA A 168 -15.69 7.10 -3.56
CA ALA A 168 -14.61 7.20 -4.54
C ALA A 168 -15.16 7.55 -5.94
N VAL A 169 -16.23 6.90 -6.38
CA VAL A 169 -16.90 7.22 -7.66
C VAL A 169 -17.46 8.64 -7.62
N ARG A 170 -18.14 9.03 -6.53
CA ARG A 170 -18.75 10.38 -6.40
C ARG A 170 -17.72 11.49 -6.54
N VAL A 171 -16.59 11.37 -5.85
CA VAL A 171 -15.54 12.40 -5.90
C VAL A 171 -14.86 12.49 -7.26
N ASN A 172 -14.79 11.38 -7.99
CA ASN A 172 -14.09 11.30 -9.27
C ASN A 172 -15.03 11.32 -10.50
N LEU A 173 -16.35 11.43 -10.32
CA LEU A 173 -17.36 11.21 -11.36
C LEU A 173 -17.11 12.04 -12.63
N SER A 174 -16.78 13.33 -12.48
CA SER A 174 -16.53 14.25 -13.60
C SER A 174 -15.27 13.93 -14.39
N SER A 175 -14.36 13.15 -13.82
CA SER A 175 -13.07 12.78 -14.42
C SER A 175 -13.06 11.38 -15.03
N LEU A 176 -14.11 10.60 -14.82
CA LEU A 176 -14.28 9.28 -15.42
C LEU A 176 -14.96 9.37 -16.78
N SER A 177 -14.52 8.55 -17.74
CA SER A 177 -15.22 8.40 -19.02
C SER A 177 -16.62 7.82 -18.83
N GLU A 178 -17.48 7.95 -19.84
CA GLU A 178 -18.84 7.41 -19.80
C GLU A 178 -18.81 5.88 -19.60
N GLU A 179 -17.93 5.19 -20.31
CA GLU A 179 -17.75 3.74 -20.21
C GLU A 179 -17.30 3.34 -18.79
N ALA A 180 -16.38 4.10 -18.19
CA ALA A 180 -15.92 3.86 -16.82
C ALA A 180 -17.07 4.05 -15.82
N ARG A 181 -17.88 5.10 -15.97
CA ARG A 181 -19.05 5.36 -15.11
C ARG A 181 -20.07 4.23 -15.21
N ARG A 182 -20.40 3.79 -16.45
CA ARG A 182 -21.32 2.66 -16.69
C ARG A 182 -20.81 1.34 -16.13
N ALA A 183 -19.49 1.14 -16.06
CA ALA A 183 -18.91 -0.04 -15.45
C ALA A 183 -19.00 -0.02 -13.90
N MET A 184 -19.15 1.17 -13.30
CA MET A 184 -19.18 1.37 -11.84
C MET A 184 -20.58 1.60 -11.27
N SER A 185 -21.59 1.80 -12.10
CA SER A 185 -22.98 2.08 -11.66
C SER A 185 -23.97 1.70 -12.75
N ALA A 186 -25.14 1.24 -12.36
CA ALA A 186 -26.25 1.01 -13.27
C ALA A 186 -26.95 2.32 -13.71
N SER A 187 -26.67 3.44 -13.01
CA SER A 187 -27.17 4.79 -13.31
C SER A 187 -26.03 5.67 -13.81
N ASP A 188 -26.35 6.84 -14.38
CA ASP A 188 -25.33 7.83 -14.81
C ASP A 188 -24.61 8.53 -13.63
N GLY A 189 -25.02 8.24 -12.38
CA GLY A 189 -24.47 8.78 -11.15
C GLY A 189 -23.52 7.81 -10.41
N PRO A 190 -23.01 8.22 -9.24
CA PRO A 190 -22.27 7.31 -8.38
C PRO A 190 -23.22 6.22 -7.83
N PRO A 191 -22.77 4.98 -7.69
CA PRO A 191 -23.61 3.92 -7.12
C PRO A 191 -23.98 4.26 -5.68
N ASN A 192 -25.21 3.92 -5.28
CA ASN A 192 -25.57 3.96 -3.87
C ASN A 192 -24.91 2.79 -3.12
N PRO A 193 -24.57 2.95 -1.83
CA PRO A 193 -24.15 1.80 -1.02
C PRO A 193 -25.20 0.69 -1.06
N GLY A 194 -24.77 -0.54 -1.35
CA GLY A 194 -25.64 -1.69 -1.56
C GLY A 194 -26.13 -1.89 -3.00
N GLU A 195 -25.92 -0.94 -3.90
CA GLU A 195 -26.24 -1.11 -5.33
C GLU A 195 -25.35 -2.18 -5.96
N LEU A 196 -25.95 -3.06 -6.79
CA LEU A 196 -25.25 -4.17 -7.41
C LEU A 196 -24.45 -3.73 -8.63
N ILE A 197 -23.14 -3.90 -8.57
CA ILE A 197 -22.19 -3.58 -9.65
C ILE A 197 -21.77 -4.88 -10.36
N ARG A 198 -21.80 -4.88 -11.70
CA ARG A 198 -21.31 -5.99 -12.54
C ARG A 198 -20.27 -5.50 -13.51
N GLN A 199 -19.14 -6.21 -13.58
CA GLN A 199 -17.98 -5.87 -14.40
C GLN A 199 -17.72 -6.99 -15.42
N LYS A 200 -18.64 -7.17 -16.38
CA LYS A 200 -18.63 -8.32 -17.32
C LYS A 200 -17.35 -8.43 -18.15
N SER A 201 -16.81 -7.31 -18.64
CA SER A 201 -15.54 -7.31 -19.39
C SER A 201 -14.38 -7.76 -18.48
N LEU A 202 -14.35 -7.28 -17.22
CA LEU A 202 -13.34 -7.72 -16.25
C LEU A 202 -13.50 -9.20 -15.89
N ALA A 203 -14.74 -9.71 -15.77
CA ALA A 203 -14.98 -11.13 -15.53
C ALA A 203 -14.40 -12.01 -16.64
N LYS A 204 -14.57 -11.61 -17.92
CA LYS A 204 -13.94 -12.29 -19.05
C LYS A 204 -12.41 -12.24 -18.96
N ALA A 205 -11.83 -11.08 -18.70
CA ALA A 205 -10.38 -10.95 -18.57
C ALA A 205 -9.82 -11.82 -17.43
N LEU A 206 -10.50 -11.86 -16.28
CA LEU A 206 -10.11 -12.71 -15.16
C LEU A 206 -10.25 -14.21 -15.47
N GLN A 207 -11.30 -14.62 -16.22
CA GLN A 207 -11.45 -16.00 -16.66
C GLN A 207 -10.29 -16.40 -17.58
N ASP A 208 -9.96 -15.58 -18.57
CA ASP A 208 -8.85 -15.87 -19.49
C ASP A 208 -7.49 -15.90 -18.74
N ILE A 209 -7.32 -15.06 -17.69
CA ILE A 209 -6.14 -15.12 -16.80
C ILE A 209 -6.16 -16.41 -15.97
N ALA A 210 -7.31 -16.86 -15.48
CA ALA A 210 -7.40 -18.13 -14.77
C ALA A 210 -7.01 -19.31 -15.69
N ASP A 211 -7.51 -19.33 -16.92
CA ASP A 211 -7.32 -20.43 -17.86
C ASP A 211 -5.90 -20.50 -18.45
N ALA A 212 -5.29 -19.35 -18.76
CA ALA A 212 -3.99 -19.27 -19.45
C ALA A 212 -2.85 -18.64 -18.61
N GLY A 213 -3.13 -18.31 -17.34
CA GLY A 213 -2.17 -17.62 -16.47
C GLY A 213 -1.83 -16.21 -16.95
N PRO A 214 -0.69 -15.64 -16.52
CA PRO A 214 -0.28 -14.29 -16.90
C PRO A 214 -0.13 -14.07 -18.42
N ARG A 215 0.00 -15.15 -19.20
CA ARG A 215 0.08 -15.05 -20.67
C ARG A 215 -1.13 -14.36 -21.27
N ALA A 216 -2.34 -14.58 -20.72
CA ALA A 216 -3.55 -13.92 -21.18
C ALA A 216 -3.44 -12.39 -21.06
N PHE A 217 -2.81 -11.90 -20.00
CA PHE A 217 -2.62 -10.47 -19.75
C PHE A 217 -1.47 -9.87 -20.56
N TYR A 218 -0.27 -10.51 -20.55
CA TYR A 218 0.95 -9.88 -21.06
C TYR A 218 1.28 -10.21 -22.52
N ASN A 219 0.77 -11.32 -23.05
CA ASN A 219 1.05 -11.81 -24.41
C ASN A 219 -0.21 -12.02 -25.24
N GLY A 220 -1.39 -11.70 -24.71
CA GLY A 220 -2.69 -11.92 -25.34
C GLY A 220 -3.44 -10.62 -25.59
N TRP A 221 -4.72 -10.79 -25.90
CA TRP A 221 -5.64 -9.73 -26.29
C TRP A 221 -5.78 -8.60 -25.25
N ILE A 222 -5.53 -8.85 -23.95
CA ILE A 222 -5.60 -7.82 -22.89
C ILE A 222 -4.49 -6.78 -23.11
N ALA A 223 -3.23 -7.24 -23.34
CA ALA A 223 -2.13 -6.33 -23.69
C ALA A 223 -2.39 -5.59 -25.00
N GLU A 224 -2.95 -6.27 -26.00
CA GLU A 224 -3.31 -5.66 -27.27
C GLU A 224 -4.34 -4.55 -27.10
N SER A 225 -5.45 -4.80 -26.37
CA SER A 225 -6.48 -3.80 -26.07
C SER A 225 -5.92 -2.59 -25.29
N ILE A 226 -5.03 -2.83 -24.30
CA ILE A 226 -4.37 -1.76 -23.55
C ILE A 226 -3.45 -0.93 -24.45
N CYS A 227 -2.67 -1.59 -25.30
CA CYS A 227 -1.77 -0.91 -26.25
C CYS A 227 -2.56 -0.10 -27.28
N GLU A 228 -3.66 -0.64 -27.81
CA GLU A 228 -4.53 0.09 -28.74
C GLU A 228 -5.13 1.34 -28.10
N GLU A 229 -5.69 1.22 -26.89
CA GLU A 229 -6.25 2.36 -26.14
C GLU A 229 -5.19 3.45 -25.89
N LEU A 230 -4.00 3.05 -25.43
CA LEU A 230 -2.95 4.00 -25.10
C LEU A 230 -2.26 4.60 -26.34
N SER A 231 -1.99 3.81 -27.37
CA SER A 231 -1.39 4.30 -28.61
C SER A 231 -2.32 5.19 -29.39
N GLY A 232 -3.64 4.90 -29.40
CA GLY A 232 -4.68 5.77 -29.94
C GLY A 232 -4.73 7.16 -29.28
N ARG A 233 -4.23 7.26 -28.03
CA ARG A 233 -4.06 8.51 -27.27
C ARG A 233 -2.62 9.08 -27.35
N GLY A 234 -1.78 8.54 -28.23
CA GLY A 234 -0.44 9.05 -28.53
C GLY A 234 0.67 8.56 -27.59
N VAL A 235 0.44 7.56 -26.73
CA VAL A 235 1.50 6.96 -25.89
C VAL A 235 2.36 6.03 -26.74
N PRO A 236 3.70 6.11 -26.68
CA PRO A 236 4.59 5.26 -27.46
C PRO A 236 4.81 3.89 -26.78
N ILE A 237 3.73 3.11 -26.61
CA ILE A 237 3.70 1.81 -25.98
C ILE A 237 3.44 0.71 -27.01
N ALA A 238 3.96 -0.49 -26.79
CA ALA A 238 3.77 -1.65 -27.64
C ALA A 238 3.58 -2.92 -26.80
N THR A 239 2.98 -3.96 -27.38
CA THR A 239 2.76 -5.27 -26.74
C THR A 239 4.05 -5.90 -26.22
N ARG A 240 5.20 -5.60 -26.86
CA ARG A 240 6.51 -6.03 -26.39
C ARG A 240 6.87 -5.47 -25.02
N ASP A 241 6.40 -4.26 -24.66
CA ASP A 241 6.64 -3.68 -23.34
C ASP A 241 5.98 -4.51 -22.23
N PHE A 242 4.84 -5.15 -22.55
CA PHE A 242 4.14 -6.11 -21.69
C PHE A 242 4.83 -7.48 -21.69
N ALA A 243 5.11 -8.02 -22.87
CA ALA A 243 5.71 -9.35 -23.02
C ALA A 243 7.06 -9.49 -22.29
N ASP A 244 7.87 -8.43 -22.32
CA ASP A 244 9.19 -8.37 -21.70
C ASP A 244 9.13 -8.11 -20.18
N PHE A 245 7.96 -7.78 -19.61
CA PHE A 245 7.83 -7.46 -18.18
C PHE A 245 8.03 -8.71 -17.31
N GLU A 246 8.89 -8.58 -16.28
CA GLU A 246 9.08 -9.59 -15.24
C GLU A 246 9.08 -8.97 -13.84
N PRO A 247 8.43 -9.61 -12.83
CA PRO A 247 8.58 -9.27 -11.43
C PRO A 247 9.99 -9.63 -10.95
N GLU A 248 10.44 -9.00 -9.87
CA GLU A 248 11.76 -9.24 -9.28
C GLU A 248 11.62 -9.78 -7.87
N TRP A 249 12.37 -10.84 -7.56
CA TRP A 249 12.65 -11.25 -6.20
C TRP A 249 13.83 -10.43 -5.70
N VAL A 250 13.66 -9.75 -4.58
CA VAL A 250 14.65 -8.85 -4.00
C VAL A 250 14.83 -9.15 -2.51
N ASP A 251 16.00 -8.88 -1.98
CA ASP A 251 16.22 -9.03 -0.55
C ASP A 251 15.49 -7.92 0.22
N PRO A 252 14.72 -8.26 1.26
CA PRO A 252 14.07 -7.25 2.09
C PRO A 252 15.11 -6.39 2.80
N LEU A 253 14.77 -5.13 3.08
CA LEU A 253 15.54 -4.31 4.01
C LEU A 253 15.15 -4.64 5.45
N GLU A 254 16.11 -4.56 6.35
CA GLU A 254 15.86 -4.73 7.78
C GLU A 254 16.69 -3.79 8.64
N ILE A 255 16.15 -3.40 9.78
CA ILE A 255 16.88 -2.72 10.85
C ILE A 255 16.46 -3.25 12.22
N ASP A 256 17.36 -3.17 13.19
CA ASP A 256 16.96 -3.18 14.59
C ASP A 256 16.38 -1.82 14.99
N TYR A 257 15.18 -1.84 15.55
CA TYR A 257 14.57 -0.68 16.19
C TYR A 257 14.28 -0.99 17.65
N LYS A 258 15.24 -0.65 18.53
CA LYS A 258 15.12 -0.81 20.00
C LYS A 258 14.78 -2.25 20.42
N GLY A 259 15.42 -3.23 19.77
CA GLY A 259 15.26 -4.67 20.02
C GLY A 259 14.09 -5.32 19.30
N ALA A 260 13.47 -4.61 18.36
CA ALA A 260 12.52 -5.16 17.40
C ALA A 260 13.13 -5.11 15.99
N THR A 261 13.06 -6.21 15.25
CA THR A 261 13.47 -6.24 13.85
C THR A 261 12.31 -5.76 12.97
N VAL A 262 12.60 -4.79 12.12
CA VAL A 262 11.64 -4.18 11.18
C VAL A 262 12.09 -4.49 9.77
N HIS A 263 11.26 -5.23 9.01
CA HIS A 263 11.50 -5.50 7.60
C HIS A 263 10.62 -4.63 6.72
N GLU A 264 11.19 -4.12 5.64
CA GLU A 264 10.52 -3.29 4.64
C GLU A 264 10.95 -3.67 3.23
N VAL A 265 10.14 -3.26 2.25
CA VAL A 265 10.44 -3.43 0.83
C VAL A 265 11.61 -2.52 0.43
N PRO A 266 12.62 -3.03 -0.30
CA PRO A 266 13.80 -2.24 -0.71
C PRO A 266 13.46 -1.18 -1.77
N PRO A 267 14.40 -0.27 -2.12
CA PRO A 267 14.24 0.67 -3.22
C PRO A 267 13.95 -0.07 -4.55
N HIS A 268 13.20 0.52 -5.38
CA HIS A 268 12.67 1.89 -5.47
C HIS A 268 11.39 2.14 -4.64
N SER A 269 11.01 1.26 -3.72
CA SER A 269 9.92 1.48 -2.77
C SER A 269 10.30 2.49 -1.68
N MET A 270 9.28 2.95 -0.95
CA MET A 270 9.46 3.88 0.19
C MET A 270 9.83 3.18 1.50
N GLY A 271 10.02 1.86 1.52
CA GLY A 271 10.41 1.14 2.73
C GLY A 271 11.70 1.66 3.37
N ALA A 272 12.72 1.94 2.55
CA ALA A 272 13.96 2.56 3.04
C ALA A 272 13.71 3.90 3.75
N THR A 273 12.73 4.68 3.29
CA THR A 273 12.35 5.96 3.94
C THR A 273 11.75 5.73 5.32
N THR A 274 10.90 4.70 5.48
CA THR A 274 10.39 4.28 6.80
C THR A 274 11.55 3.94 7.74
N LEU A 275 12.47 3.10 7.26
CA LEU A 275 13.61 2.67 8.07
C LEU A 275 14.50 3.84 8.49
N LEU A 276 14.72 4.81 7.62
CA LEU A 276 15.48 6.02 7.96
C LEU A 276 14.76 6.88 9.01
N ILE A 277 13.43 7.05 8.93
CA ILE A 277 12.65 7.71 9.99
C ILE A 277 12.87 6.99 11.33
N LEU A 278 12.79 5.66 11.34
CA LEU A 278 12.99 4.86 12.54
C LEU A 278 14.44 4.96 13.07
N ARG A 279 15.45 5.02 12.20
CA ARG A 279 16.84 5.27 12.60
C ARG A 279 17.03 6.59 13.33
N TYR A 280 16.40 7.68 12.86
CA TYR A 280 16.38 8.96 13.58
C TYR A 280 15.70 8.82 14.95
N LEU A 281 14.56 8.14 15.02
CA LEU A 281 13.79 7.97 16.25
C LEU A 281 14.43 6.94 17.22
N HIS A 282 15.31 6.06 16.73
CA HIS A 282 16.01 5.09 17.55
C HIS A 282 16.84 5.75 18.66
N GLN A 283 17.42 6.90 18.37
CA GLN A 283 18.27 7.67 19.31
C GLN A 283 17.47 8.40 20.39
N ILE A 284 16.13 8.46 20.26
CA ILE A 284 15.25 9.26 21.11
C ILE A 284 14.47 8.33 22.06
N ASP A 285 14.49 8.60 23.35
CA ASP A 285 13.66 7.88 24.34
C ASP A 285 12.21 8.40 24.29
N LEU A 286 11.45 7.95 23.27
CA LEU A 286 10.05 8.33 23.10
C LEU A 286 9.16 7.89 24.26
N LYS A 287 9.57 6.87 25.06
CA LYS A 287 8.81 6.38 26.23
C LYS A 287 8.64 7.43 27.31
N ARG A 288 9.50 8.46 27.33
CA ARG A 288 9.39 9.60 28.26
C ARG A 288 8.32 10.60 27.86
N LEU A 289 7.90 10.57 26.60
CA LEU A 289 6.88 11.48 26.06
C LEU A 289 5.50 10.82 26.13
N ARG A 290 4.46 11.65 26.19
CA ARG A 290 3.09 11.14 26.01
C ARG A 290 2.88 10.79 24.53
N PRO A 291 2.23 9.66 24.21
CA PRO A 291 2.05 9.24 22.81
C PRO A 291 1.23 10.24 21.97
N ASN A 292 0.45 11.11 22.60
CA ASN A 292 -0.33 12.16 21.93
C ASN A 292 0.20 13.59 22.22
N SER A 293 1.48 13.73 22.55
CA SER A 293 2.08 15.03 22.86
C SER A 293 2.61 15.75 21.62
N ARG A 294 2.70 17.06 21.72
CA ARG A 294 3.34 17.94 20.74
C ARG A 294 4.80 17.54 20.47
N GLU A 295 5.55 17.25 21.52
CA GLU A 295 6.98 16.91 21.41
C GLU A 295 7.19 15.65 20.56
N ARG A 296 6.31 14.63 20.70
CA ARG A 296 6.34 13.47 19.83
C ARG A 296 6.08 13.84 18.37
N ILE A 297 5.10 14.70 18.11
CA ILE A 297 4.80 15.19 16.76
C ILE A 297 6.03 15.84 16.15
N GLU A 298 6.62 16.82 16.85
CA GLU A 298 7.78 17.57 16.36
C GLU A 298 8.97 16.68 16.05
N LEU A 299 9.30 15.74 16.93
CA LEU A 299 10.41 14.81 16.72
C LEU A 299 10.17 13.85 15.53
N THR A 300 8.95 13.32 15.42
CA THR A 300 8.59 12.44 14.30
C THR A 300 8.61 13.18 12.96
N LEU A 301 8.10 14.41 12.94
CA LEU A 301 8.09 15.23 11.72
C LEU A 301 9.50 15.66 11.30
N LYS A 302 10.38 16.01 12.24
CA LYS A 302 11.80 16.28 11.92
C LYS A 302 12.46 15.08 11.26
N ALA A 303 12.27 13.87 11.82
CA ALA A 303 12.78 12.63 11.27
C ALA A 303 12.20 12.36 9.86
N ALA A 304 10.88 12.52 9.69
CA ALA A 304 10.21 12.31 8.42
C ALA A 304 10.74 13.28 7.35
N GLN A 305 10.81 14.57 7.63
CA GLN A 305 11.30 15.57 6.68
C GLN A 305 12.76 15.32 6.27
N ALA A 306 13.63 14.94 7.21
CA ALA A 306 15.01 14.57 6.90
C ALA A 306 15.07 13.35 5.97
N ALA A 307 14.28 12.30 6.28
CA ALA A 307 14.22 11.08 5.48
C ALA A 307 13.67 11.32 4.06
N TYR A 308 12.61 12.12 3.92
CA TYR A 308 12.05 12.45 2.59
C TYR A 308 13.03 13.23 1.72
N ARG A 309 13.78 14.20 2.29
CA ARG A 309 14.81 14.91 1.54
C ARG A 309 15.93 14.00 1.05
N LYS A 310 16.42 13.10 1.93
CA LYS A 310 17.46 12.14 1.57
C LYS A 310 16.96 11.17 0.50
N ARG A 311 15.71 10.67 0.62
CA ARG A 311 15.02 9.88 -0.40
C ARG A 311 15.06 10.57 -1.78
N ASP A 312 14.62 11.81 -1.83
CA ASP A 312 14.47 12.54 -3.10
C ASP A 312 15.80 12.80 -3.81
N ARG A 313 16.91 12.83 -3.04
CA ARG A 313 18.28 12.97 -3.59
C ARG A 313 18.89 11.65 -4.04
N MET A 314 18.56 10.54 -3.38
CA MET A 314 19.33 9.30 -3.49
C MET A 314 18.54 8.12 -4.07
N LEU A 315 17.21 8.06 -3.89
CA LEU A 315 16.45 6.87 -4.26
C LEU A 315 15.86 6.95 -5.67
N GLY A 316 15.87 5.81 -6.33
CA GLY A 316 15.28 5.55 -7.63
C GLY A 316 15.34 4.06 -7.96
N ASP A 317 15.18 3.70 -9.21
CA ASP A 317 15.32 2.32 -9.68
C ASP A 317 16.78 1.86 -9.58
N PRO A 318 17.13 0.83 -8.79
CA PRO A 318 18.52 0.36 -8.63
C PRO A 318 19.18 -0.09 -9.93
N ARG A 319 18.42 -0.42 -10.96
CA ARG A 319 18.95 -0.77 -12.28
C ARG A 319 19.49 0.43 -13.05
N PHE A 320 19.11 1.66 -12.65
CA PHE A 320 19.44 2.91 -13.32
C PHE A 320 20.22 3.88 -12.43
N ALA A 321 20.20 3.70 -11.13
CA ALA A 321 20.89 4.57 -10.17
C ALA A 321 21.68 3.71 -9.17
N LYS A 322 22.94 4.06 -8.95
CA LYS A 322 23.72 3.43 -7.90
C LYS A 322 23.23 3.94 -6.54
N ILE A 323 22.57 3.08 -5.79
CA ILE A 323 22.04 3.39 -4.45
C ILE A 323 22.96 2.76 -3.41
N ASN A 324 23.55 3.60 -2.55
CA ASN A 324 24.26 3.17 -1.37
C ASN A 324 23.27 3.18 -0.18
N LEU A 325 22.77 2.00 0.21
CA LEU A 325 21.77 1.88 1.27
C LEU A 325 22.36 2.15 2.67
N ASP A 326 23.62 1.81 2.91
CA ASP A 326 24.28 2.09 4.17
C ASP A 326 24.39 3.61 4.39
N GLU A 327 24.90 4.32 3.38
CA GLU A 327 24.92 5.78 3.37
C GLU A 327 23.50 6.38 3.49
N PHE A 328 22.51 5.80 2.81
CA PHE A 328 21.13 6.26 2.90
C PHE A 328 20.56 6.13 4.32
N LEU A 329 20.87 5.04 5.03
CA LEU A 329 20.38 4.75 6.37
C LEU A 329 21.23 5.40 7.49
N GLU A 330 22.35 6.04 7.16
CA GLU A 330 23.09 6.85 8.11
C GLU A 330 22.28 8.08 8.56
N VAL A 331 22.30 8.31 9.87
CA VAL A 331 21.70 9.49 10.50
C VAL A 331 22.68 10.63 10.46
N GLU A 332 22.48 11.59 9.58
CA GLU A 332 23.30 12.80 9.49
C GLU A 332 22.89 13.81 10.56
N GLY A 333 23.81 14.15 11.47
CA GLY A 333 23.76 15.31 12.38
C GLY A 333 22.46 15.57 13.14
N GLU A 334 22.38 16.70 13.84
CA GLU A 334 21.12 17.16 14.43
C GLU A 334 20.09 17.48 13.33
N THR A 335 18.91 16.89 13.45
CA THR A 335 17.76 17.26 12.62
C THR A 335 17.40 18.71 12.90
N ARG A 336 17.86 19.64 12.07
CA ARG A 336 17.45 21.05 12.19
C ARG A 336 15.93 21.17 12.08
N PRO A 337 15.29 22.05 12.84
CA PRO A 337 13.87 22.30 12.68
C PRO A 337 13.61 22.81 11.27
N LEU A 338 12.64 22.17 10.61
CA LEU A 338 12.41 22.30 9.19
C LEU A 338 11.16 23.09 8.92
N ILE A 339 11.35 24.33 8.58
CA ILE A 339 10.45 25.07 7.72
C ILE A 339 11.30 25.69 6.63
N GLU A 340 11.85 24.86 5.76
CA GLU A 340 12.19 25.31 4.43
C GLU A 340 11.01 24.92 3.54
N ARG A 341 10.50 25.90 2.79
CA ARG A 341 9.35 25.76 1.89
C ARG A 341 9.61 24.72 0.82
N GLU A 342 9.45 23.44 1.13
CA GLU A 342 9.29 22.44 0.10
C GLU A 342 7.85 22.50 -0.41
N GLN A 343 7.67 22.96 -1.63
CA GLN A 343 6.37 23.10 -2.30
C GLN A 343 5.75 21.75 -2.73
N ARG A 344 6.17 20.64 -2.15
CA ARG A 344 5.63 19.33 -2.53
C ARG A 344 4.38 19.04 -1.70
N VAL A 345 3.23 19.10 -2.33
CA VAL A 345 2.00 18.52 -1.80
C VAL A 345 2.11 17.02 -2.05
N LEU A 346 2.15 16.23 -0.98
CA LEU A 346 2.04 14.79 -1.04
C LEU A 346 0.56 14.50 -1.33
N GLY A 347 0.25 14.12 -2.57
CA GLY A 347 -1.15 13.96 -2.99
C GLY A 347 -1.86 12.78 -2.35
N ASP A 348 -3.20 12.84 -2.33
CA ASP A 348 -4.12 11.74 -2.00
C ASP A 348 -3.90 10.54 -2.91
N ALA A 349 -2.94 9.69 -2.58
CA ALA A 349 -2.70 8.44 -3.26
C ALA A 349 -3.35 7.31 -2.46
N ASP A 350 -4.25 6.60 -3.10
CA ASP A 350 -4.96 5.51 -2.46
C ASP A 350 -4.45 4.13 -2.92
N THR A 351 -4.66 3.15 -2.07
CA THR A 351 -4.01 1.84 -2.17
C THR A 351 -4.83 0.87 -1.35
N THR A 352 -4.75 -0.42 -1.62
CA THR A 352 -5.30 -1.43 -0.73
C THR A 352 -4.19 -2.32 -0.17
N TYR A 353 -4.18 -2.47 1.14
CA TYR A 353 -3.27 -3.32 1.89
C TYR A 353 -4.00 -4.50 2.51
N PHE A 354 -3.34 -5.64 2.60
CA PHE A 354 -3.88 -6.85 3.21
C PHE A 354 -2.78 -7.70 3.82
N ALA A 355 -3.14 -8.44 4.87
CA ALA A 355 -2.22 -9.29 5.63
C ALA A 355 -2.86 -10.63 5.96
N VAL A 356 -2.05 -11.69 5.96
CA VAL A 356 -2.47 -13.05 6.22
C VAL A 356 -1.45 -13.75 7.12
N ALA A 357 -1.97 -14.56 8.06
CA ALA A 357 -1.17 -15.53 8.79
C ALA A 357 -1.86 -16.89 8.74
N ASP A 358 -1.08 -17.97 8.57
CA ASP A 358 -1.58 -19.35 8.55
C ASP A 358 -1.17 -20.16 9.79
N GLU A 359 -1.73 -21.38 9.90
CA GLU A 359 -1.46 -22.29 11.01
C GLU A 359 -0.03 -22.86 11.02
N GLU A 360 0.68 -22.80 9.88
CA GLU A 360 2.07 -23.20 9.79
C GLU A 360 3.04 -22.12 10.27
N GLY A 361 2.50 -20.93 10.51
CA GLY A 361 3.26 -19.77 10.97
C GLY A 361 3.81 -18.90 9.87
N ASN A 362 3.43 -19.10 8.60
CA ASN A 362 3.74 -18.15 7.56
C ASN A 362 2.98 -16.83 7.80
N LEU A 363 3.65 -15.73 7.49
CA LEU A 363 3.12 -14.39 7.70
C LEU A 363 3.34 -13.56 6.45
N VAL A 364 2.27 -13.06 5.84
CA VAL A 364 2.34 -12.28 4.60
C VAL A 364 1.82 -10.86 4.83
N SER A 365 2.61 -9.90 4.38
CA SER A 365 2.30 -8.47 4.28
C SER A 365 2.26 -8.09 2.81
N ALA A 366 1.09 -7.76 2.26
CA ALA A 366 0.89 -7.56 0.83
C ALA A 366 0.15 -6.26 0.53
N ILE A 367 0.46 -5.66 -0.62
CA ILE A 367 -0.06 -4.36 -1.01
C ILE A 367 -0.17 -4.24 -2.53
N GLN A 368 -1.27 -3.65 -3.01
CA GLN A 368 -1.51 -3.40 -4.42
C GLN A 368 -2.15 -2.03 -4.65
N SER A 369 -1.93 -1.43 -5.84
CA SER A 369 -2.43 -0.09 -6.10
C SER A 369 -2.43 0.28 -7.58
N LEU A 370 -3.39 1.14 -7.95
CA LEU A 370 -3.36 1.94 -9.17
C LEU A 370 -2.62 3.28 -9.00
N PHE A 371 -2.24 3.66 -7.79
CA PHE A 371 -1.64 4.89 -7.26
C PHE A 371 -2.71 5.90 -6.79
N HIS A 372 -3.35 6.67 -7.63
CA HIS A 372 -4.48 7.50 -7.26
C HIS A 372 -5.81 6.78 -7.53
N HIS A 373 -6.93 7.31 -7.02
CA HIS A 373 -8.25 6.77 -7.33
C HIS A 373 -8.45 6.62 -8.84
N PHE A 374 -8.78 5.40 -9.27
CA PHE A 374 -8.93 5.00 -10.68
C PHE A 374 -7.66 5.20 -11.52
N GLY A 375 -6.49 5.27 -10.87
CA GLY A 375 -5.19 5.39 -11.51
C GLY A 375 -5.09 6.59 -12.46
N SER A 376 -4.74 6.34 -13.70
CA SER A 376 -4.67 7.34 -14.78
C SER A 376 -6.03 7.87 -15.23
N ARG A 377 -7.14 7.28 -14.75
CA ARG A 377 -8.51 7.48 -15.25
C ARG A 377 -8.70 6.99 -16.68
N VAL A 378 -7.74 6.27 -17.23
CA VAL A 378 -7.89 5.53 -18.48
C VAL A 378 -8.53 4.19 -18.16
N PHE A 379 -9.70 3.96 -18.73
CA PHE A 379 -10.47 2.73 -18.63
C PHE A 379 -10.48 2.02 -19.97
N VAL A 380 -9.98 0.80 -20.03
CA VAL A 380 -9.95 -0.03 -21.22
C VAL A 380 -11.22 -0.87 -21.24
N LYS A 381 -12.22 -0.44 -21.98
CA LYS A 381 -13.59 -0.98 -21.96
C LYS A 381 -13.66 -2.47 -22.31
N ASP A 382 -12.81 -2.92 -23.24
CA ASP A 382 -12.87 -4.28 -23.78
C ASP A 382 -12.48 -5.32 -22.72
N CYS A 383 -11.49 -5.00 -21.86
CA CYS A 383 -11.08 -5.85 -20.74
C CYS A 383 -11.58 -5.37 -19.37
N GLY A 384 -12.25 -4.22 -19.29
CA GLY A 384 -12.81 -3.69 -18.04
C GLY A 384 -11.77 -3.20 -17.03
N VAL A 385 -10.61 -2.74 -17.49
CA VAL A 385 -9.44 -2.46 -16.64
C VAL A 385 -9.18 -0.96 -16.52
N PHE A 386 -9.08 -0.46 -15.29
CA PHE A 386 -8.45 0.85 -15.01
C PHE A 386 -6.93 0.70 -14.99
N LEU A 387 -6.22 1.61 -15.66
CA LEU A 387 -4.77 1.61 -15.72
C LEU A 387 -4.17 2.53 -14.64
N ASN A 388 -3.06 2.09 -14.06
CA ASN A 388 -2.32 2.87 -13.07
C ASN A 388 -1.87 4.23 -13.63
N ASN A 389 -1.56 5.16 -12.73
CA ASN A 389 -0.88 6.42 -13.07
C ASN A 389 0.50 6.53 -12.42
N ARG A 390 1.15 5.40 -12.22
CA ARG A 390 2.41 5.30 -11.49
C ARG A 390 3.55 6.11 -12.12
N GLY A 391 3.53 6.30 -13.44
CA GLY A 391 4.49 7.14 -14.16
C GLY A 391 4.54 8.59 -13.67
N SER A 392 3.45 9.11 -13.09
CA SER A 392 3.43 10.46 -12.51
C SER A 392 4.41 10.67 -11.34
N ALA A 393 4.90 9.57 -10.74
CA ALA A 393 5.94 9.64 -9.73
C ALA A 393 7.32 9.97 -10.29
N PHE A 394 7.56 9.79 -11.59
CA PHE A 394 8.83 10.18 -12.21
C PHE A 394 9.07 11.69 -12.15
N ARG A 395 10.32 12.05 -12.01
CA ARG A 395 10.87 13.37 -12.38
C ARG A 395 11.40 13.32 -13.81
N LEU A 396 11.75 14.44 -14.41
CA LEU A 396 12.42 14.43 -15.71
C LEU A 396 13.94 14.16 -15.57
N THR A 397 14.51 14.42 -14.40
CA THR A 397 15.94 14.28 -14.11
C THR A 397 16.20 13.66 -12.73
N GLY A 398 17.45 13.34 -12.45
CA GLY A 398 17.89 12.80 -11.16
C GLY A 398 17.68 11.28 -11.01
N PRO A 399 17.90 10.72 -9.81
CA PRO A 399 17.82 9.27 -9.58
C PRO A 399 16.46 8.67 -9.96
N ASN A 400 15.37 9.42 -9.77
CA ASN A 400 14.02 9.03 -10.18
C ASN A 400 13.62 9.69 -11.52
N GLY A 401 14.59 10.06 -12.38
CA GLY A 401 14.32 10.59 -13.72
C GLY A 401 13.69 9.56 -14.63
N LEU A 402 12.70 9.99 -15.46
CA LEU A 402 12.06 9.12 -16.45
C LEU A 402 13.10 8.57 -17.44
N ALA A 403 13.06 7.27 -17.68
CA ALA A 403 13.81 6.60 -18.72
C ALA A 403 13.03 5.37 -19.24
N PRO A 404 13.29 4.93 -20.49
CA PRO A 404 12.71 3.70 -21.04
C PRO A 404 12.92 2.48 -20.13
N ARG A 405 11.86 1.71 -19.88
CA ARG A 405 11.88 0.50 -19.03
C ARG A 405 12.34 0.72 -17.57
N LYS A 406 12.40 1.96 -17.14
CA LYS A 406 12.68 2.30 -15.74
C LYS A 406 11.41 2.22 -14.90
N ARG A 407 11.57 1.76 -13.65
CA ARG A 407 10.51 1.78 -12.64
C ARG A 407 10.54 3.11 -11.89
N PRO A 408 9.38 3.76 -11.68
CA PRO A 408 9.34 5.00 -10.88
C PRO A 408 9.55 4.71 -9.40
N LEU A 409 9.99 5.70 -8.63
CA LEU A 409 9.95 5.66 -7.17
C LEU A 409 8.52 5.31 -6.74
N HIS A 410 8.39 4.28 -5.90
CA HIS A 410 7.12 3.63 -5.66
C HIS A 410 6.63 3.84 -4.24
N THR A 411 5.38 4.30 -4.10
CA THR A 411 4.78 4.54 -2.78
C THR A 411 4.35 3.27 -2.06
N LEU A 412 4.23 2.12 -2.74
CA LEU A 412 3.91 0.85 -2.09
C LEU A 412 5.06 0.39 -1.20
N SER A 413 4.71 -0.03 0.00
CA SER A 413 5.61 -0.64 0.95
C SER A 413 4.82 -1.58 1.86
N ALA A 414 5.43 -2.67 2.28
CA ALA A 414 4.89 -3.68 3.17
C ALA A 414 5.84 -3.83 4.35
N LEU A 415 5.29 -4.05 5.56
CA LEU A 415 6.07 -4.10 6.79
C LEU A 415 5.85 -5.43 7.52
N LEU A 416 6.94 -6.04 7.95
CA LEU A 416 6.94 -7.09 8.95
C LEU A 416 7.70 -6.61 10.19
N LEU A 417 7.19 -6.93 11.37
CA LEU A 417 7.76 -6.55 12.65
C LEU A 417 7.83 -7.76 13.58
N GLY A 418 8.97 -7.95 14.22
CA GLY A 418 9.16 -9.06 15.13
C GLY A 418 10.26 -8.82 16.14
N LYS A 419 10.77 -9.90 16.68
CA LYS A 419 11.91 -9.88 17.61
C LYS A 419 12.94 -10.90 17.15
N GLY A 420 14.18 -10.47 16.96
CA GLY A 420 15.18 -11.29 16.28
C GLY A 420 14.73 -11.57 14.84
N ASP A 421 15.05 -12.76 14.35
CA ASP A 421 14.79 -13.18 12.96
C ASP A 421 13.34 -13.66 12.73
N GLU A 422 12.47 -13.62 13.76
CA GLU A 422 11.10 -14.12 13.69
C GLU A 422 10.07 -12.97 13.70
N PRO A 423 9.57 -12.51 12.54
CA PRO A 423 8.43 -11.60 12.46
C PRO A 423 7.17 -12.24 13.04
N THR A 424 6.48 -11.46 13.85
CA THR A 424 5.20 -11.88 14.45
C THR A 424 4.03 -11.00 14.03
N ILE A 425 4.29 -9.85 13.41
CA ILE A 425 3.28 -8.89 12.97
C ILE A 425 3.52 -8.55 11.49
N ALA A 426 2.49 -8.70 10.67
CA ALA A 426 2.39 -8.07 9.37
C ALA A 426 1.40 -6.89 9.48
N LEU A 427 1.85 -5.71 9.09
CA LEU A 427 1.08 -4.48 9.25
C LEU A 427 1.40 -3.52 8.09
N GLY A 428 0.39 -2.81 7.64
CA GLY A 428 0.55 -1.77 6.63
C GLY A 428 -0.72 -0.98 6.43
N SER A 429 -0.66 -0.03 5.52
CA SER A 429 -1.79 0.87 5.29
C SER A 429 -1.84 1.39 3.85
N SER A 430 -3.01 1.84 3.41
CA SER A 430 -3.12 2.81 2.33
C SER A 430 -2.53 4.16 2.75
N GLY A 431 -2.39 5.13 1.84
CA GLY A 431 -1.93 6.48 2.18
C GLY A 431 -0.75 7.00 1.34
N GLY A 432 -0.45 6.36 0.23
CA GLY A 432 0.49 6.89 -0.78
C GLY A 432 1.84 7.31 -0.22
N GLU A 433 2.24 8.54 -0.48
CA GLU A 433 3.51 9.11 -0.01
C GLU A 433 3.59 9.29 1.52
N LEU A 434 2.46 9.27 2.23
CA LEU A 434 2.42 9.40 3.70
C LEU A 434 2.76 8.08 4.42
N ARG A 435 2.81 6.96 3.71
CA ARG A 435 3.02 5.63 4.28
C ARG A 435 4.28 5.48 5.14
N PRO A 436 5.45 6.05 4.80
CA PRO A 436 6.61 5.98 5.69
C PRO A 436 6.36 6.56 7.08
N GLN A 437 5.58 7.66 7.15
CA GLN A 437 5.18 8.26 8.43
C GLN A 437 4.23 7.34 9.20
N GLN A 438 3.27 6.70 8.51
CA GLN A 438 2.31 5.78 9.11
C GLN A 438 3.01 4.54 9.67
N HIS A 439 3.88 3.89 8.89
CA HIS A 439 4.65 2.73 9.34
C HIS A 439 5.54 3.08 10.54
N ALA A 440 6.17 4.25 10.54
CA ALA A 440 6.94 4.72 11.68
C ALA A 440 6.06 4.98 12.92
N LEU A 441 4.84 5.53 12.75
CA LEU A 441 3.88 5.71 13.84
C LEU A 441 3.42 4.37 14.42
N PHE A 442 3.08 3.40 13.58
CA PHE A 442 2.69 2.06 14.02
C PHE A 442 3.83 1.37 14.78
N THR A 443 5.03 1.39 14.22
CA THR A 443 6.22 0.78 14.84
C THR A 443 6.50 1.42 16.20
N THR A 444 6.51 2.75 16.30
CA THR A 444 6.74 3.44 17.57
C THR A 444 5.61 3.21 18.57
N ASN A 445 4.34 3.12 18.13
CA ASN A 445 3.21 2.77 19.00
C ASN A 445 3.40 1.38 19.63
N ILE A 446 3.83 0.40 18.85
CA ILE A 446 4.04 -0.97 19.30
C ILE A 446 5.31 -1.06 20.18
N VAL A 447 6.44 -0.56 19.71
CA VAL A 447 7.75 -0.76 20.34
C VAL A 447 7.97 0.20 21.50
N ASP A 448 7.79 1.51 21.31
CA ASP A 448 8.06 2.49 22.36
C ASP A 448 6.93 2.54 23.39
N TYR A 449 5.68 2.50 22.94
CA TYR A 449 4.55 2.67 23.86
C TYR A 449 3.91 1.34 24.28
N SER A 450 4.42 0.20 23.77
CA SER A 450 3.91 -1.15 24.11
C SER A 450 2.41 -1.29 23.87
N MET A 451 1.90 -0.67 22.81
CA MET A 451 0.51 -0.81 22.39
C MET A 451 0.31 -2.19 21.73
N GLY A 452 -0.84 -2.81 21.97
CA GLY A 452 -1.26 -3.96 21.15
C GLY A 452 -1.52 -3.53 19.71
N LEU A 453 -1.56 -4.50 18.79
CA LEU A 453 -1.75 -4.25 17.34
C LEU A 453 -2.99 -3.38 17.09
N GLU A 454 -4.12 -3.72 17.73
CA GLU A 454 -5.38 -3.00 17.64
C GLU A 454 -5.27 -1.55 18.12
N ALA A 455 -4.62 -1.35 19.25
CA ALA A 455 -4.43 -0.01 19.81
C ALA A 455 -3.47 0.83 18.98
N ALA A 456 -2.47 0.21 18.36
CA ALA A 456 -1.52 0.89 17.49
C ALA A 456 -2.18 1.34 16.17
N VAL A 457 -3.10 0.54 15.62
CA VAL A 457 -3.88 0.86 14.43
C VAL A 457 -4.90 1.96 14.73
N ASP A 458 -5.60 1.87 15.87
CA ASP A 458 -6.63 2.84 16.26
C ASP A 458 -6.07 4.17 16.74
N PHE A 459 -4.82 4.22 17.18
CA PHE A 459 -4.27 5.45 17.72
C PHE A 459 -4.45 6.60 16.73
N PRO A 460 -4.87 7.79 17.18
CA PRO A 460 -4.99 8.97 16.32
C PRO A 460 -3.69 9.25 15.57
N ARG A 461 -3.79 9.67 14.32
CA ARG A 461 -2.64 9.90 13.44
C ARG A 461 -2.41 11.39 13.21
N PHE A 462 -1.17 11.72 12.95
CA PHE A 462 -0.76 13.00 12.38
C PHE A 462 0.11 12.73 11.17
N LEU A 463 -0.08 13.50 10.11
CA LEU A 463 0.59 13.29 8.84
C LEU A 463 1.00 14.64 8.25
N TRP A 464 2.27 14.76 7.90
CA TRP A 464 2.77 15.91 7.18
C TRP A 464 2.57 15.69 5.68
N GLU A 465 1.77 16.56 5.07
CA GLU A 465 1.41 16.46 3.65
C GLU A 465 2.37 17.23 2.73
N GLY A 466 3.44 17.75 3.26
CA GLY A 466 4.40 18.58 2.53
C GLY A 466 4.24 20.07 2.85
N GLY A 467 5.21 20.88 2.48
CA GLY A 467 5.21 22.31 2.79
C GLY A 467 4.92 22.58 4.26
N ASN A 468 3.95 23.45 4.53
CA ASN A 468 3.51 23.83 5.87
C ASN A 468 2.30 23.03 6.39
N THR A 469 1.74 22.11 5.61
CA THR A 469 0.46 21.46 5.94
C THR A 469 0.67 20.24 6.83
N LEU A 470 -0.07 20.19 7.93
CA LEU A 470 -0.06 19.08 8.89
C LEU A 470 -1.48 18.68 9.26
N ASP A 471 -1.90 17.51 8.84
CA ASP A 471 -3.17 16.91 9.25
C ASP A 471 -3.02 16.16 10.56
N ILE A 472 -3.90 16.47 11.53
CA ILE A 472 -3.89 15.84 12.85
C ILE A 472 -5.31 15.39 13.21
N GLU A 473 -5.50 14.10 13.46
CA GLU A 473 -6.75 13.59 14.01
C GLU A 473 -6.97 14.07 15.45
N ARG A 474 -8.23 14.26 15.82
CA ARG A 474 -8.59 14.61 17.22
C ARG A 474 -8.04 13.58 18.20
N GLY A 475 -7.47 14.05 19.31
CA GLY A 475 -6.87 13.20 20.35
C GLY A 475 -5.47 13.63 20.77
N TYR A 476 -4.84 14.51 20.01
CA TYR A 476 -3.56 15.14 20.38
C TYR A 476 -3.74 16.37 21.25
N THR A 477 -2.73 16.66 22.06
CA THR A 477 -2.71 17.79 23.01
C THR A 477 -1.53 18.72 22.76
N GLY A 478 -1.64 19.99 23.16
CA GLY A 478 -0.54 20.95 23.08
C GLY A 478 -0.25 21.47 21.67
N LEU A 479 -1.21 21.46 20.76
CA LEU A 479 -1.01 21.79 19.34
C LEU A 479 -0.75 23.28 19.07
N ARG A 480 -0.96 24.16 20.06
CA ARG A 480 -0.67 25.58 19.91
C ARG A 480 0.83 25.80 19.66
N ASN A 481 1.16 26.70 18.74
CA ASN A 481 2.53 27.06 18.36
C ASN A 481 3.34 25.93 17.67
N LEU A 482 2.69 24.92 17.08
CA LEU A 482 3.34 24.10 16.06
C LEU A 482 3.69 25.01 14.87
N PRO A 483 4.88 24.85 14.26
CA PRO A 483 5.30 25.68 13.12
C PRO A 483 4.67 25.20 11.79
N PHE A 484 3.41 24.77 11.84
CA PHE A 484 2.66 24.23 10.71
C PHE A 484 1.26 24.82 10.67
N ASP A 485 0.67 24.85 9.47
CA ASP A 485 -0.75 25.06 9.26
C ASP A 485 -1.47 23.76 9.64
N VAL A 486 -1.91 23.70 10.90
CA VAL A 486 -2.50 22.49 11.48
C VAL A 486 -3.97 22.38 11.08
N HIS A 487 -4.30 21.36 10.31
CA HIS A 487 -5.67 20.96 10.02
C HIS A 487 -6.09 19.86 11.00
N GLN A 488 -6.94 20.22 11.95
CA GLN A 488 -7.50 19.23 12.88
C GLN A 488 -8.68 18.52 12.22
N ILE A 489 -8.50 17.26 11.87
CA ILE A 489 -9.52 16.42 11.25
C ILE A 489 -10.27 15.56 12.29
N PRO A 490 -11.51 15.12 11.99
CA PRO A 490 -12.23 14.18 12.85
C PRO A 490 -11.43 12.91 13.13
N TYR A 491 -11.77 12.19 14.19
CA TYR A 491 -11.33 10.83 14.43
C TYR A 491 -12.57 9.90 14.41
N PRO A 492 -12.57 8.82 13.61
CA PRO A 492 -11.57 8.44 12.59
C PRO A 492 -11.58 9.40 11.40
N GLY A 493 -10.37 9.71 10.86
CA GLY A 493 -10.16 10.65 9.76
C GLY A 493 -9.68 9.99 8.47
N LYS A 494 -9.41 10.80 7.45
CA LYS A 494 -8.80 10.34 6.20
C LYS A 494 -7.27 10.35 6.32
N THR A 495 -6.73 9.38 7.04
CA THR A 495 -5.28 9.26 7.30
C THR A 495 -4.71 7.92 6.82
N GLY A 496 -5.29 7.35 5.78
CA GLY A 496 -5.03 6.00 5.30
C GLY A 496 -5.76 4.94 6.12
N VAL A 497 -5.89 3.75 5.55
CA VAL A 497 -6.61 2.61 6.16
C VAL A 497 -5.60 1.49 6.41
N ALA A 498 -5.52 1.01 7.65
CA ALA A 498 -4.56 0.00 8.05
C ALA A 498 -5.20 -1.36 8.27
N GLN A 499 -4.47 -2.42 7.94
CA GLN A 499 -4.80 -3.79 8.30
C GLN A 499 -3.56 -4.45 8.91
N GLY A 500 -3.77 -5.41 9.78
CA GLY A 500 -2.66 -6.17 10.34
C GLY A 500 -3.07 -7.52 10.87
N VAL A 501 -2.12 -8.44 10.86
CA VAL A 501 -2.22 -9.73 11.53
C VAL A 501 -1.04 -9.92 12.46
N GLN A 502 -1.28 -10.58 13.57
CA GLN A 502 -0.27 -10.89 14.58
C GLN A 502 -0.35 -12.34 14.98
N ARG A 503 0.75 -13.05 14.85
CA ARG A 503 0.92 -14.39 15.42
C ARG A 503 1.06 -14.28 16.93
N LEU A 504 0.27 -15.03 17.64
CA LEU A 504 0.31 -15.19 19.10
C LEU A 504 0.68 -16.63 19.43
N LYS A 505 0.97 -16.91 20.70
CA LYS A 505 1.21 -18.29 21.12
C LYS A 505 -0.11 -19.10 21.00
N GLY A 506 -0.19 -19.94 19.96
CA GLY A 506 -1.32 -20.83 19.71
C GLY A 506 -2.58 -20.15 19.13
N SER A 507 -2.46 -18.95 18.60
CA SER A 507 -3.57 -18.23 17.93
C SER A 507 -3.06 -17.10 17.04
N VAL A 508 -3.96 -16.52 16.27
CA VAL A 508 -3.72 -15.38 15.39
C VAL A 508 -4.68 -14.26 15.73
N LYS A 509 -4.19 -13.04 15.83
CA LYS A 509 -5.00 -11.81 15.90
C LYS A 509 -5.01 -11.14 14.55
N ALA A 510 -6.17 -10.72 14.07
CA ALA A 510 -6.32 -9.88 12.89
C ALA A 510 -7.07 -8.60 13.22
N VAL A 511 -6.69 -7.49 12.58
CA VAL A 511 -7.22 -6.16 12.84
C VAL A 511 -7.48 -5.45 11.51
N CYS A 512 -8.67 -4.89 11.36
CA CYS A 512 -9.02 -3.96 10.29
C CYS A 512 -9.41 -2.60 10.87
N ASP A 513 -8.85 -1.54 10.30
CA ASP A 513 -9.04 -0.15 10.71
C ASP A 513 -10.49 0.29 10.52
N VAL A 514 -11.01 1.06 11.47
CA VAL A 514 -12.35 1.68 11.36
C VAL A 514 -12.44 2.77 10.29
N ARG A 515 -11.29 3.26 9.81
CA ARG A 515 -11.23 4.28 8.75
C ARG A 515 -11.61 3.75 7.37
N GLY A 516 -11.71 2.43 7.20
CA GLY A 516 -12.08 1.75 5.97
C GLY A 516 -13.22 0.75 6.13
N ASP A 517 -13.57 0.07 5.03
CA ASP A 517 -14.69 -0.87 4.95
C ASP A 517 -14.30 -2.30 5.40
N GLY A 518 -13.01 -2.58 5.63
CA GLY A 518 -12.45 -3.92 5.86
C GLY A 518 -12.99 -4.66 7.07
N LEU A 519 -13.01 -5.99 6.99
CA LEU A 519 -13.28 -6.90 8.11
C LEU A 519 -12.25 -8.03 8.13
N PRO A 520 -11.72 -8.41 9.32
CA PRO A 520 -10.90 -9.59 9.43
C PRO A 520 -11.77 -10.85 9.44
N VAL A 521 -11.29 -11.91 8.78
CA VAL A 521 -11.94 -13.23 8.76
C VAL A 521 -10.89 -14.29 9.09
N GLY A 522 -11.29 -15.34 9.81
CA GLY A 522 -10.37 -16.41 10.21
C GLY A 522 -11.05 -17.58 10.88
N ARG A 523 -10.26 -18.60 11.25
CA ARG A 523 -10.72 -19.84 11.87
C ARG A 523 -9.93 -20.17 13.13
#